data_05236cdec4558e19ca14bf48870229a3
#
_entry.id   05236cdec4558e19ca14bf48870229a3
#
_cell.length_a   1.000
_cell.length_b   1.000
_cell.length_c   1.000
_cell.angle_alpha   90.00
_cell.angle_beta   90.00
_cell.angle_gamma   90.00
#
_symmetry.space_group_name_H-M   'P 1'
#
loop_
_entity.id
_entity.type
_entity.pdbx_description
1 polymer ?
#
loop_
_entity_poly.entity_id
_entity_poly.type
_entity_poly.pdbx_seq_one_letter_code
_entity_poly.pdbx_strand_id
1 'polypeptide(L)'
;MYNYLPWPSNMRTADNVLELRMNEGSAGYGVYVMVLELLRDAKDRQILFNSKKIAYAINEMDTALVERVIKDYGLFNQTPDNHIKSDWLDTQ
;
A
#
# COMPACT_ATOMS: atom_id res chain seq x y z
N MET A 1 -11.23 9.65 -16.27
CA MET A 1 -10.77 10.83 -15.54
C MET A 1 -9.74 10.43 -14.47
N TYR A 2 -8.68 11.18 -14.34
CA TYR A 2 -7.64 10.91 -13.36
C TYR A 2 -8.09 11.33 -11.95
N ASN A 3 -8.03 10.41 -10.99
CA ASN A 3 -8.34 10.71 -9.60
C ASN A 3 -7.07 11.09 -8.87
N TYR A 4 -7.02 12.33 -8.44
CA TYR A 4 -5.86 12.85 -7.75
C TYR A 4 -5.85 12.43 -6.27
N LEU A 5 -4.72 11.90 -5.82
CA LEU A 5 -4.50 11.58 -4.40
C LEU A 5 -3.66 12.68 -3.77
N PRO A 6 -4.16 13.35 -2.71
CA PRO A 6 -3.46 14.51 -2.15
C PRO A 6 -2.27 14.08 -1.29
N TRP A 7 -1.13 13.78 -1.91
CA TRP A 7 0.06 13.39 -1.20
C TRP A 7 0.62 14.55 -0.38
N PRO A 8 0.89 14.37 0.92
CA PRO A 8 1.59 15.38 1.67
C PRO A 8 3.04 15.48 1.19
N SER A 9 3.62 16.67 1.30
CA SER A 9 4.98 16.92 0.81
C SER A 9 6.03 16.08 1.55
N ASN A 10 5.75 15.62 2.77
CA ASN A 10 6.65 14.81 3.57
C ASN A 10 6.36 13.32 3.52
N MET A 11 5.51 12.86 2.61
CA MET A 11 5.16 11.43 2.52
C MET A 11 6.40 10.55 2.41
N ARG A 12 7.36 10.95 1.58
CA ARG A 12 8.54 10.16 1.29
C ARG A 12 9.49 10.03 2.47
N THR A 13 9.37 10.90 3.47
CA THR A 13 10.26 10.95 4.63
C THR A 13 9.55 10.62 5.95
N ALA A 14 8.26 10.29 5.93
CA ALA A 14 7.60 9.76 7.11
C ALA A 14 8.32 8.48 7.55
N ASP A 15 8.45 8.27 8.86
CA ASP A 15 9.32 7.23 9.41
C ASP A 15 9.10 5.85 8.81
N ASN A 16 7.84 5.40 8.73
CA ASN A 16 7.55 4.06 8.20
C ASN A 16 7.84 3.97 6.70
N VAL A 17 7.56 5.04 5.97
CA VAL A 17 7.82 5.10 4.53
C VAL A 17 9.32 5.16 4.27
N LEU A 18 10.04 5.92 5.10
CA LEU A 18 11.50 5.99 4.98
C LEU A 18 12.13 4.61 5.20
N GLU A 19 11.69 3.89 6.23
CA GLU A 19 12.18 2.54 6.49
C GLU A 19 11.88 1.60 5.32
N LEU A 20 10.67 1.68 4.76
CA LEU A 20 10.30 0.91 3.57
C LEU A 20 11.28 1.19 2.42
N ARG A 21 11.56 2.47 2.16
CA ARG A 21 12.47 2.84 1.08
C ARG A 21 13.90 2.38 1.31
N MET A 22 14.36 2.41 2.57
CA MET A 22 15.70 1.96 2.91
C MET A 22 15.87 0.46 2.68
N ASN A 23 14.84 -0.33 2.97
CA ASN A 23 14.92 -1.79 2.90
C ASN A 23 14.49 -2.35 1.53
N GLU A 24 13.51 -1.73 0.89
CA GLU A 24 12.93 -2.25 -0.36
C GLU A 24 13.18 -1.34 -1.57
N GLY A 25 13.74 -0.17 -1.35
CA GLY A 25 14.06 0.75 -2.44
C GLY A 25 12.85 1.36 -3.11
N SER A 26 13.05 1.88 -4.30
CA SER A 26 11.97 2.53 -5.06
C SER A 26 10.91 1.52 -5.50
N ALA A 27 11.27 0.26 -5.70
CA ALA A 27 10.29 -0.78 -6.03
C ALA A 27 9.28 -0.95 -4.89
N GLY A 28 9.75 -0.98 -3.63
CA GLY A 28 8.86 -1.07 -2.48
C GLY A 28 7.97 0.15 -2.34
N TYR A 29 8.52 1.33 -2.56
CA TYR A 29 7.73 2.56 -2.52
C TYR A 29 6.65 2.56 -3.61
N GLY A 30 7.00 2.10 -4.80
CA GLY A 30 6.03 1.97 -5.90
C GLY A 30 4.89 1.02 -5.56
N VAL A 31 5.22 -0.12 -4.97
CA VAL A 31 4.19 -1.07 -4.51
C VAL A 31 3.27 -0.42 -3.48
N TYR A 32 3.83 0.29 -2.51
CA TYR A 32 3.04 0.99 -1.49
C TYR A 32 2.04 1.95 -2.13
N VAL A 33 2.52 2.79 -3.05
CA VAL A 33 1.66 3.77 -3.74
C VAL A 33 0.55 3.07 -4.52
N MET A 34 0.90 2.01 -5.27
CA MET A 34 -0.09 1.29 -6.07
C MET A 34 -1.13 0.56 -5.23
N VAL A 35 -0.74 0.03 -4.07
CA VAL A 35 -1.70 -0.57 -3.16
C VAL A 35 -2.64 0.48 -2.57
N LEU A 36 -2.12 1.67 -2.23
CA LEU A 36 -2.98 2.78 -1.80
C LEU A 36 -3.99 3.16 -2.87
N GLU A 37 -3.59 3.16 -4.13
CA GLU A 37 -4.51 3.44 -5.24
C GLU A 37 -5.60 2.38 -5.34
N LEU A 38 -5.26 1.10 -5.17
CA LEU A 38 -6.27 0.05 -5.13
C LEU A 38 -7.27 0.27 -4.00
N LEU A 39 -6.79 0.62 -2.81
CA LEU A 39 -7.67 0.88 -1.66
C LEU A 39 -8.58 2.08 -1.92
N ARG A 40 -8.01 3.15 -2.50
CA ARG A 40 -8.80 4.35 -2.82
C ARG A 40 -10.00 4.01 -3.69
N ASP A 41 -9.81 3.11 -4.66
CA ASP A 41 -10.85 2.77 -5.64
C ASP A 41 -11.75 1.63 -5.16
N ALA A 42 -11.43 0.99 -4.04
CA ALA A 42 -12.20 -0.14 -3.52
C ALA A 42 -13.37 0.33 -2.67
N LYS A 43 -14.40 -0.50 -2.60
CA LYS A 43 -15.53 -0.26 -1.72
C LYS A 43 -15.04 -0.25 -0.27
N ASP A 44 -15.45 0.76 0.49
CA ASP A 44 -15.08 0.96 1.89
C ASP A 44 -13.56 1.10 2.08
N ARG A 45 -12.81 1.35 1.00
CA ARG A 45 -11.35 1.49 1.04
C ARG A 45 -10.66 0.30 1.68
N GLN A 46 -11.18 -0.90 1.41
CA GLN A 46 -10.62 -2.15 1.89
C GLN A 46 -10.57 -3.15 0.75
N ILE A 47 -9.53 -4.00 0.74
CA ILE A 47 -9.44 -5.11 -0.20
C ILE A 47 -9.05 -6.38 0.55
N LEU A 48 -9.47 -7.53 0.02
CA LEU A 48 -9.09 -8.82 0.60
C LEU A 48 -7.57 -8.98 0.53
N PHE A 49 -6.97 -9.42 1.63
CA PHE A 49 -5.53 -9.65 1.68
C PHE A 49 -5.19 -10.95 0.97
N ASN A 50 -4.74 -10.81 -0.28
CA ASN A 50 -4.25 -11.92 -1.08
C ASN A 50 -3.08 -11.37 -1.91
N SER A 51 -1.86 -11.69 -1.49
CA SER A 51 -0.66 -11.12 -2.08
C SER A 51 -0.56 -11.39 -3.57
N LYS A 52 -0.96 -12.57 -4.03
CA LYS A 52 -0.91 -12.91 -5.46
C LYS A 52 -1.89 -12.08 -6.27
N LYS A 53 -3.12 -11.92 -5.78
CA LYS A 53 -4.12 -11.11 -6.49
C LYS A 53 -3.74 -9.64 -6.51
N ILE A 54 -3.22 -9.13 -5.39
CA ILE A 54 -2.77 -7.75 -5.32
C ILE A 54 -1.60 -7.53 -6.27
N ALA A 55 -0.62 -8.43 -6.25
CA ALA A 55 0.53 -8.33 -7.15
C ALA A 55 0.09 -8.32 -8.62
N TYR A 56 -0.86 -9.19 -8.97
CA TYR A 56 -1.39 -9.22 -10.33
C TYR A 56 -2.07 -7.90 -10.69
N ALA A 57 -2.86 -7.36 -9.76
CA ALA A 57 -3.61 -6.12 -10.00
C ALA A 57 -2.70 -4.92 -10.23
N ILE A 58 -1.51 -4.90 -9.63
CA ILE A 58 -0.56 -3.80 -9.80
C ILE A 58 0.57 -4.15 -10.76
N ASN A 59 0.47 -5.28 -11.45
CA ASN A 59 1.49 -5.76 -12.39
C ASN A 59 2.87 -5.95 -11.76
N GLU A 60 2.90 -6.38 -10.50
CA GLU A 60 4.15 -6.67 -9.82
C GLU A 60 4.42 -8.18 -9.85
N MET A 61 5.58 -8.58 -10.35
CA MET A 61 5.91 -10.00 -10.45
C MET A 61 6.42 -10.59 -9.13
N ASP A 62 6.95 -9.75 -8.25
CA ASP A 62 7.50 -10.21 -6.98
C ASP A 62 6.42 -10.17 -5.89
N THR A 63 5.70 -11.28 -5.74
CA THR A 63 4.64 -11.42 -4.74
C THR A 63 5.18 -11.28 -3.32
N ALA A 64 6.40 -11.76 -3.07
CA ALA A 64 7.01 -11.64 -1.74
C ALA A 64 7.27 -10.17 -1.38
N LEU A 65 7.65 -9.34 -2.34
CA LEU A 65 7.81 -7.90 -2.12
C LEU A 65 6.48 -7.27 -1.71
N VAL A 66 5.41 -7.61 -2.43
CA VAL A 66 4.07 -7.09 -2.11
C VAL A 66 3.69 -7.47 -0.68
N GLU A 67 3.91 -8.71 -0.29
CA GLU A 67 3.59 -9.17 1.05
C GLU A 67 4.39 -8.42 2.12
N ARG A 68 5.69 -8.21 1.91
CA ARG A 68 6.52 -7.46 2.86
C ARG A 68 6.05 -6.02 3.00
N VAL A 69 5.73 -5.36 1.89
CA VAL A 69 5.26 -3.97 1.92
C VAL A 69 3.97 -3.86 2.74
N ILE A 70 3.08 -4.82 2.60
CA ILE A 70 1.80 -4.79 3.31
C ILE A 70 1.98 -5.12 4.79
N LYS A 71 2.86 -6.08 5.14
CA LYS A 71 2.90 -6.63 6.50
C LYS A 71 3.99 -6.05 7.38
N ASP A 72 5.14 -5.66 6.83
CA ASP A 72 6.35 -5.51 7.64
C ASP A 72 6.67 -4.07 8.05
N TYR A 73 5.94 -3.07 7.56
CA TYR A 73 6.31 -1.66 7.76
C TYR A 73 5.26 -0.84 8.50
N GLY A 74 4.21 -1.48 9.00
CA GLY A 74 3.17 -0.78 9.75
C GLY A 74 2.37 0.23 8.94
N LEU A 75 2.35 0.08 7.61
CA LEU A 75 1.68 1.02 6.72
C LEU A 75 0.22 0.67 6.45
N PHE A 76 -0.14 -0.58 6.69
CA PHE A 76 -1.50 -1.07 6.46
C PHE A 76 -1.99 -1.83 7.68
N ASN A 77 -3.30 -1.80 7.91
CA ASN A 77 -3.94 -2.54 8.98
C ASN A 77 -4.71 -3.72 8.39
N GLN A 78 -4.61 -4.88 9.04
CA GLN A 78 -5.36 -6.05 8.65
C GLN A 78 -6.61 -6.16 9.53
N THR A 79 -7.76 -6.35 8.89
CA THR A 79 -9.04 -6.48 9.60
C THR A 79 -9.29 -7.93 10.01
N PRO A 80 -10.24 -8.19 10.95
CA PRO A 80 -10.53 -9.57 11.36
C PRO A 80 -11.05 -10.47 10.23
N ASP A 81 -11.65 -9.89 9.19
CA ASP A 81 -12.14 -10.66 8.03
C ASP A 81 -11.13 -10.72 6.89
N ASN A 82 -9.85 -10.55 7.23
CA ASN A 82 -8.72 -10.70 6.30
C ASN A 82 -8.73 -9.69 5.15
N HIS A 83 -9.17 -8.47 5.42
CA HIS A 83 -9.01 -7.35 4.51
C HIS A 83 -7.86 -6.47 4.98
N ILE A 84 -7.35 -5.63 4.09
CA ILE A 84 -6.37 -4.60 4.45
C ILE A 84 -6.94 -3.22 4.20
N LYS A 85 -6.52 -2.27 5.01
CA LYS A 85 -6.90 -0.86 4.89
C LYS A 85 -5.71 0.01 5.31
N SER A 86 -5.78 1.29 5.01
CA SER A 86 -4.74 2.26 5.38
C SER A 86 -5.36 3.36 6.24
N ASP A 87 -4.85 3.51 7.46
CA ASP A 87 -5.29 4.61 8.33
C ASP A 87 -4.96 5.97 7.72
N TRP A 88 -3.80 6.09 7.08
CA TRP A 88 -3.44 7.33 6.40
C TRP A 88 -4.47 7.69 5.33
N LEU A 89 -4.83 6.72 4.48
CA LEU A 89 -5.79 6.94 3.41
C LEU A 89 -7.17 7.28 3.98
N ASP A 90 -7.57 6.62 5.06
CA ASP A 90 -8.89 6.79 5.66
C ASP A 90 -9.06 8.16 6.31
N THR A 91 -7.97 8.86 6.60
CA THR A 91 -8.02 10.22 7.15
C THR A 91 -7.99 11.32 6.08
N GLN A 92 -7.91 10.96 4.81
CA GLN A 92 -7.85 11.94 3.71
C GLN A 92 -9.22 12.32 3.12
#